data_0afc009b5365a4c1eca318da3776c2dd
#
_entry.id   0afc009b5365a4c1eca318da3776c2dd
#
_cell.length_a   1.000
_cell.length_b   1.000
_cell.length_c   1.000
_cell.angle_alpha   90.00
_cell.angle_beta   90.00
_cell.angle_gamma   90.00
#
_symmetry.space_group_name_H-M   'P 1'
#
loop_
_entity.id
_entity.type
_entity.pdbx_description
1 polymer ?
#
loop_
_entity_poly.entity_id
_entity_poly.type
_entity_poly.pdbx_seq_one_letter_code
_entity_poly.pdbx_strand_id
1 'polypeptide(L)'
;MKVLVDMNVSPLVAKELQALGHEATHWSHVGEFTASDAEIMAWAKREGMVVLTCDLDFGHLLSASGAQLPSVVQVRSSRLSAQLLSAQVASAIELHADDLAGGALLTIDSLRQRGRLRLLPIGRRASADETGPN
;
A
#
# COMPACT_ATOMS: atom_id res chain seq x y z
N MET A 1 -1.88 -12.23 -2.09
CA MET A 1 -1.75 -11.25 -1.00
C MET A 1 -3.08 -10.57 -0.79
N LYS A 2 -3.41 -10.23 0.45
CA LYS A 2 -4.67 -9.57 0.77
C LYS A 2 -4.46 -8.05 0.70
N VAL A 3 -5.26 -7.38 -0.12
CA VAL A 3 -5.11 -5.96 -0.40
C VAL A 3 -6.40 -5.22 -0.08
N LEU A 4 -6.29 -4.16 0.72
CA LEU A 4 -7.40 -3.25 0.99
C LEU A 4 -7.21 -2.02 0.10
N VAL A 5 -8.16 -1.79 -0.81
CA VAL A 5 -8.09 -0.67 -1.74
C VAL A 5 -8.84 0.51 -1.14
N ASP A 6 -8.12 1.62 -0.95
CA ASP A 6 -8.65 2.82 -0.30
C ASP A 6 -9.69 3.52 -1.18
N MET A 7 -10.51 4.37 -0.54
CA MET A 7 -11.61 5.08 -1.21
C MET A 7 -11.16 5.95 -2.37
N ASN A 8 -9.95 6.50 -2.31
CA ASN A 8 -9.45 7.37 -3.37
C ASN A 8 -8.93 6.61 -4.60
N VAL A 9 -8.97 5.29 -4.56
CA VAL A 9 -8.61 4.43 -5.69
C VAL A 9 -9.89 3.82 -6.24
N SER A 10 -10.00 3.75 -7.57
CA SER A 10 -11.21 3.20 -8.20
C SER A 10 -11.50 1.77 -7.72
N PRO A 11 -12.78 1.43 -7.45
CA PRO A 11 -13.16 0.05 -7.15
C PRO A 11 -12.79 -0.93 -8.26
N LEU A 12 -12.64 -0.45 -9.48
CA LEU A 12 -12.23 -1.30 -10.60
C LEU A 12 -10.84 -1.88 -10.38
N VAL A 13 -9.98 -1.16 -9.64
CA VAL A 13 -8.64 -1.68 -9.31
C VAL A 13 -8.75 -2.93 -8.46
N ALA A 14 -9.67 -2.96 -7.50
CA ALA A 14 -9.89 -4.16 -6.70
C ALA A 14 -10.29 -5.34 -7.57
N LYS A 15 -11.20 -5.11 -8.53
CA LYS A 15 -11.64 -6.17 -9.44
C LYS A 15 -10.49 -6.68 -10.31
N GLU A 16 -9.67 -5.77 -10.83
CA GLU A 16 -8.52 -6.15 -11.65
C GLU A 16 -7.49 -6.93 -10.84
N LEU A 17 -7.25 -6.54 -9.59
CA LEU A 17 -6.35 -7.28 -8.72
C LEU A 17 -6.87 -8.69 -8.41
N GLN A 18 -8.18 -8.83 -8.23
CA GLN A 18 -8.81 -10.14 -8.07
C GLN A 18 -8.55 -11.02 -9.30
N ALA A 19 -8.70 -10.44 -10.49
CA ALA A 19 -8.45 -11.16 -11.74
C ALA A 19 -6.98 -11.60 -11.86
N LEU A 20 -6.08 -10.87 -11.20
CA LEU A 20 -4.65 -11.19 -11.19
C LEU A 20 -4.25 -12.13 -10.05
N GLY A 21 -5.22 -12.63 -9.29
CA GLY A 21 -4.98 -13.66 -8.28
C GLY A 21 -4.81 -13.14 -6.85
N HIS A 22 -5.08 -11.87 -6.61
CA HIS A 22 -4.98 -11.29 -5.27
C HIS A 22 -6.35 -11.21 -4.59
N GLU A 23 -6.38 -11.30 -3.27
CA GLU A 23 -7.60 -11.07 -2.50
C GLU A 23 -7.70 -9.57 -2.25
N ALA A 24 -8.43 -8.88 -3.10
CA ALA A 24 -8.56 -7.43 -3.01
C ALA A 24 -9.99 -7.04 -2.63
N THR A 25 -10.10 -6.09 -1.72
CA THR A 25 -11.38 -5.55 -1.25
C THR A 25 -11.30 -4.04 -1.27
N HIS A 26 -12.28 -3.38 -1.87
CA HIS A 26 -12.36 -1.93 -1.83
C HIS A 26 -13.01 -1.50 -0.52
N TRP A 27 -12.52 -0.40 0.08
CA TRP A 27 -13.03 0.08 1.37
C TRP A 27 -14.53 0.33 1.36
N SER A 28 -15.12 0.68 0.21
CA SER A 28 -16.56 0.91 0.10
C SER A 28 -17.40 -0.31 0.51
N HIS A 29 -16.81 -1.50 0.51
CA HIS A 29 -17.49 -2.72 0.93
C HIS A 29 -17.20 -3.08 2.40
N VAL A 30 -16.44 -2.26 3.10
CA VAL A 30 -16.00 -2.54 4.47
C VAL A 30 -16.61 -1.56 5.47
N GLY A 31 -16.52 -0.27 5.19
CA GLY A 31 -16.93 0.76 6.14
C GLY A 31 -17.37 2.04 5.48
N GLU A 32 -17.47 3.09 6.30
CA GLU A 32 -17.96 4.39 5.88
C GLU A 32 -16.94 5.07 4.97
N PHE A 33 -17.42 5.76 3.94
CA PHE A 33 -16.52 6.51 3.06
C PHE A 33 -15.86 7.68 3.79
N THR A 34 -16.41 8.09 4.92
CA THR A 34 -15.85 9.16 5.77
C THR A 34 -14.87 8.63 6.82
N ALA A 35 -14.57 7.34 6.82
CA ALA A 35 -13.64 6.76 7.77
C ALA A 35 -12.28 7.45 7.68
N SER A 36 -11.66 7.70 8.83
CA SER A 36 -10.33 8.29 8.86
C SER A 36 -9.28 7.30 8.38
N ASP A 37 -8.15 7.83 7.92
CA ASP A 37 -7.02 7.00 7.52
C ASP A 37 -6.58 6.09 8.67
N ALA A 38 -6.63 6.59 9.90
CA ALA A 38 -6.28 5.82 11.08
C ALA A 38 -7.20 4.61 11.27
N GLU A 39 -8.50 4.79 11.03
CA GLU A 39 -9.45 3.68 11.09
C GLU A 39 -9.20 2.63 10.03
N ILE A 40 -8.93 3.08 8.82
CA ILE A 40 -8.63 2.19 7.68
C ILE A 40 -7.37 1.39 7.97
N MET A 41 -6.34 2.05 8.48
CA MET A 41 -5.08 1.40 8.84
C MET A 41 -5.27 0.37 9.95
N ALA A 42 -6.03 0.72 10.98
CA ALA A 42 -6.29 -0.20 12.09
C ALA A 42 -7.03 -1.45 11.62
N TRP A 43 -8.02 -1.26 10.75
CA TRP A 43 -8.77 -2.38 10.20
C TRP A 43 -7.88 -3.29 9.35
N ALA A 44 -7.08 -2.69 8.48
CA ALA A 44 -6.16 -3.44 7.62
C ALA A 44 -5.17 -4.25 8.43
N LYS A 45 -4.62 -3.65 9.49
CA LYS A 45 -3.68 -4.34 10.38
C LYS A 45 -4.34 -5.57 11.01
N ARG A 46 -5.57 -5.39 11.51
CA ARG A 46 -6.32 -6.45 12.17
C ARG A 46 -6.60 -7.60 11.22
N GLU A 47 -6.92 -7.28 9.97
CA GLU A 47 -7.28 -8.26 8.96
C GLU A 47 -6.11 -8.82 8.17
N GLY A 48 -4.90 -8.36 8.47
CA GLY A 48 -3.70 -8.83 7.78
C GLY A 48 -3.64 -8.39 6.32
N MET A 49 -4.09 -7.19 6.02
CA MET A 49 -4.15 -6.67 4.65
C MET A 49 -3.12 -5.59 4.43
N VAL A 50 -2.66 -5.48 3.18
CA VAL A 50 -1.83 -4.37 2.71
C VAL A 50 -2.77 -3.28 2.19
N VAL A 51 -2.52 -2.03 2.56
CA VAL A 51 -3.34 -0.90 2.09
C VAL A 51 -2.80 -0.39 0.77
N LEU A 52 -3.67 -0.29 -0.24
CA LEU A 52 -3.35 0.37 -1.51
C LEU A 52 -4.05 1.71 -1.55
N THR A 53 -3.30 2.79 -1.69
CA THR A 53 -3.84 4.14 -1.66
C THR A 53 -3.10 5.07 -2.61
N CYS A 54 -3.79 6.15 -3.03
CA CYS A 54 -3.15 7.26 -3.74
C CYS A 54 -2.93 8.46 -2.81
N ASP A 55 -3.27 8.32 -1.54
CA ASP A 55 -3.13 9.37 -0.54
C ASP A 55 -1.79 9.23 0.18
N LEU A 56 -0.91 10.22 -0.01
CA LEU A 56 0.42 10.19 0.59
C LEU A 56 0.39 10.41 2.10
N ASP A 57 -0.74 10.81 2.66
CA ASP A 57 -0.89 10.98 4.11
C ASP A 57 -0.75 9.66 4.88
N PHE A 58 -1.01 8.53 4.22
CA PHE A 58 -0.77 7.22 4.85
C PHE A 58 0.70 7.03 5.22
N GLY A 59 1.61 7.48 4.36
CA GLY A 59 3.04 7.45 4.67
C GLY A 59 3.38 8.30 5.88
N HIS A 60 2.76 9.48 5.99
CA HIS A 60 2.94 10.36 7.13
C HIS A 60 2.42 9.73 8.42
N LEU A 61 1.28 9.05 8.37
CA LEU A 61 0.74 8.33 9.52
C LEU A 61 1.69 7.24 10.01
N LEU A 62 2.25 6.47 9.07
CA LEU A 62 3.21 5.44 9.42
C LEU A 62 4.43 6.03 10.09
N SER A 63 4.94 7.15 9.56
CA SER A 63 6.09 7.83 10.11
C SER A 63 5.80 8.34 11.53
N ALA A 64 4.64 8.95 11.73
CA ALA A 64 4.27 9.54 13.01
C ALA A 64 3.99 8.50 14.08
N SER A 65 3.38 7.38 13.69
CA SER A 65 2.96 6.35 14.65
C SER A 65 4.07 5.38 15.03
N GLY A 66 5.11 5.27 14.21
CA GLY A 66 6.14 4.25 14.41
C GLY A 66 5.63 2.84 14.20
N ALA A 67 4.51 2.67 13.51
CA ALA A 67 3.91 1.35 13.33
C ALA A 67 4.69 0.50 12.33
N GLN A 68 4.70 -0.79 12.58
CA GLN A 68 5.30 -1.77 11.68
C GLN A 68 4.29 -2.30 10.66
N LEU A 69 3.02 -2.35 11.02
CA LEU A 69 1.93 -2.83 10.17
C LEU A 69 0.75 -1.89 10.29
N PRO A 70 -0.10 -1.82 9.31
CA PRO A 70 -0.08 -2.59 8.07
C PRO A 70 0.96 -2.03 7.11
N SER A 71 1.38 -2.86 6.15
CA SER A 71 2.15 -2.35 5.02
C SER A 71 1.24 -1.50 4.14
N VAL A 72 1.84 -0.52 3.47
CA VAL A 72 1.11 0.39 2.58
C VAL A 72 1.80 0.45 1.25
N VAL A 73 1.02 0.35 0.19
CA VAL A 73 1.44 0.64 -1.17
C VAL A 73 0.76 1.95 -1.56
N GLN A 74 1.55 3.00 -1.70
CA GLN A 74 1.02 4.31 -2.11
C GLN A 74 1.47 4.63 -3.51
N VAL A 75 0.54 5.08 -4.34
CA VAL A 75 0.79 5.36 -5.74
C VAL A 75 0.79 6.87 -5.95
N ARG A 76 1.89 7.37 -6.47
CA ARG A 76 2.00 8.77 -6.87
C ARG A 76 1.50 8.86 -8.31
N SER A 77 0.51 9.72 -8.53
CA SER A 77 -0.09 9.92 -9.84
C SER A 77 -0.82 8.69 -10.35
N SER A 78 -2.13 8.72 -10.29
CA SER A 78 -2.99 7.62 -10.71
C SER A 78 -3.69 7.93 -12.04
N ARG A 79 -2.95 8.44 -13.01
CA ARG A 79 -3.53 8.76 -14.32
C ARG A 79 -3.71 7.54 -15.22
N LEU A 80 -3.19 6.41 -14.81
CA LEU A 80 -3.35 5.18 -15.56
C LEU A 80 -4.77 4.63 -15.41
N SER A 81 -5.21 3.87 -16.40
CA SER A 81 -6.45 3.11 -16.28
C SER A 81 -6.35 2.14 -15.11
N ALA A 82 -7.50 1.69 -14.61
CA ALA A 82 -7.53 0.71 -13.55
C ALA A 82 -6.76 -0.56 -13.93
N GLN A 83 -6.86 -0.97 -15.18
CA GLN A 83 -6.18 -2.15 -15.67
C GLN A 83 -4.65 -2.01 -15.62
N LEU A 84 -4.14 -0.88 -16.12
CA LEU A 84 -2.69 -0.65 -16.13
C LEU A 84 -2.15 -0.45 -14.72
N LEU A 85 -2.87 0.32 -13.89
CA LEU A 85 -2.47 0.54 -12.51
C LEU A 85 -2.43 -0.77 -11.74
N SER A 86 -3.45 -1.62 -11.90
CA SER A 86 -3.50 -2.91 -11.22
C SER A 86 -2.35 -3.81 -11.63
N ALA A 87 -1.98 -3.79 -12.91
CA ALA A 87 -0.85 -4.58 -13.39
C ALA A 87 0.45 -4.13 -12.73
N GLN A 88 0.67 -2.81 -12.63
CA GLN A 88 1.85 -2.27 -11.95
C GLN A 88 1.87 -2.64 -10.47
N VAL A 89 0.73 -2.49 -9.80
CA VAL A 89 0.61 -2.80 -8.39
C VAL A 89 0.83 -4.29 -8.14
N ALA A 90 0.23 -5.16 -8.95
CA ALA A 90 0.39 -6.59 -8.80
C ALA A 90 1.86 -7.00 -8.95
N SER A 91 2.54 -6.49 -9.97
CA SER A 91 3.97 -6.76 -10.16
C SER A 91 4.80 -6.31 -8.97
N ALA A 92 4.52 -5.12 -8.44
CA ALA A 92 5.26 -4.58 -7.31
C ALA A 92 5.01 -5.38 -6.03
N ILE A 93 3.77 -5.77 -5.80
CA ILE A 93 3.41 -6.59 -4.63
C ILE A 93 4.11 -7.94 -4.69
N GLU A 94 4.13 -8.56 -5.87
CA GLU A 94 4.77 -9.86 -6.04
C GLU A 94 6.27 -9.77 -5.85
N LEU A 95 6.89 -8.72 -6.37
CA LEU A 95 8.31 -8.49 -6.23
C LEU A 95 8.72 -8.27 -4.77
N HIS A 96 7.89 -7.57 -4.00
CA HIS A 96 8.20 -7.19 -2.62
C HIS A 96 7.35 -7.94 -1.59
N ALA A 97 6.86 -9.13 -1.93
CA ALA A 97 5.91 -9.86 -1.09
C ALA A 97 6.43 -10.10 0.33
N ASP A 98 7.68 -10.52 0.47
CA ASP A 98 8.25 -10.81 1.79
C ASP A 98 8.37 -9.55 2.65
N ASP A 99 8.84 -8.46 2.06
CA ASP A 99 8.97 -7.19 2.77
C ASP A 99 7.60 -6.65 3.18
N LEU A 100 6.61 -6.76 2.30
CA LEU A 100 5.26 -6.31 2.61
C LEU A 100 4.60 -7.16 3.69
N ALA A 101 4.92 -8.45 3.74
CA ALA A 101 4.42 -9.32 4.81
C ALA A 101 4.99 -8.92 6.17
N GLY A 102 6.24 -8.46 6.20
CA GLY A 102 6.91 -8.07 7.43
C GLY A 102 6.68 -6.63 7.88
N GLY A 103 6.19 -5.80 6.99
CA GLY A 103 5.95 -4.37 7.24
C GLY A 103 6.82 -3.49 6.38
N ALA A 104 6.22 -2.85 5.39
CA ALA A 104 6.94 -1.97 4.46
C ALA A 104 6.02 -0.90 3.89
N LEU A 105 6.62 0.22 3.51
CA LEU A 105 5.97 1.27 2.74
C LEU A 105 6.56 1.23 1.34
N LEU A 106 5.74 0.90 0.36
CA LEU A 106 6.14 0.87 -1.04
C LEU A 106 5.49 2.05 -1.75
N THR A 107 6.30 2.93 -2.30
CA THR A 107 5.83 4.07 -3.07
C THR A 107 6.05 3.79 -4.54
N ILE A 108 5.01 3.83 -5.34
CA ILE A 108 5.08 3.61 -6.78
C ILE A 108 4.84 4.93 -7.49
N ASP A 109 5.78 5.31 -8.34
CA ASP A 109 5.57 6.41 -9.27
C ASP A 109 5.10 5.79 -10.58
N SER A 110 3.80 5.83 -10.84
CA SER A 110 3.21 5.12 -11.96
C SER A 110 3.64 5.67 -13.31
N LEU A 111 3.95 6.97 -13.40
CA LEU A 111 4.39 7.57 -14.65
C LEU A 111 5.83 7.21 -14.98
N ARG A 112 6.69 7.14 -13.96
CA ARG A 112 8.11 6.80 -14.13
C ARG A 112 8.35 5.31 -14.01
N GLN A 113 7.34 4.55 -13.67
CA GLN A 113 7.43 3.11 -13.46
C GLN A 113 8.51 2.74 -12.46
N ARG A 114 8.58 3.49 -11.35
CA ARG A 114 9.56 3.28 -10.30
C ARG A 114 8.88 2.95 -8.99
N GLY A 115 9.48 2.03 -8.25
CA GLY A 115 9.07 1.73 -6.89
C GLY A 115 10.17 2.11 -5.91
N ARG A 116 9.77 2.53 -4.71
CA ARG A 116 10.70 2.81 -3.62
C ARG A 116 10.17 2.14 -2.37
N LEU A 117 10.98 1.27 -1.79
CA LEU A 117 10.59 0.49 -0.61
C LEU A 117 11.29 1.02 0.63
N ARG A 118 10.53 1.16 1.72
CA ARG A 118 11.09 1.48 3.04
C ARG A 118 10.52 0.47 4.03
N LEU A 119 11.41 -0.14 4.80
CA LEU A 119 10.96 -1.06 5.84
C LEU A 119 10.36 -0.29 7.01
N LEU A 120 9.35 -0.86 7.61
CA LEU A 120 8.68 -0.29 8.77
C LEU A 120 9.22 -0.91 10.06
N PRO A 121 9.24 -0.18 11.14
CA PRO A 121 8.77 1.20 11.29
C PRO A 121 9.74 2.20 10.67
N ILE A 122 9.20 3.31 10.16
CA ILE A 122 10.02 4.36 9.55
C ILE A 122 10.88 5.02 10.62
N GLY A 123 12.16 5.26 10.26
CA GLY A 123 13.12 5.89 11.16
C GLY A 123 13.88 4.92 12.04
N ARG A 124 13.54 3.65 11.96
CA ARG A 124 14.26 2.64 12.69
C ARG A 124 15.57 2.37 12.01
N ARG A 125 16.40 2.61 12.11
CA ARG A 125 17.52 2.33 11.46
C ARG A 125 18.03 2.52 10.56
N ALA A 126 17.31 3.08 10.49
CA ALA A 126 17.83 3.23 9.57
C ALA A 126 19.06 2.77 9.80
N SER A 127 19.11 2.76 10.62
CA SER A 127 20.16 2.30 10.95
C SER A 127 20.69 1.32 10.12
N ALA A 128 20.45 0.75 9.99
CA ALA A 128 21.04 -0.06 9.30
C ALA A 128 21.13 0.07 7.93
N ASP A 129 20.65 0.60 7.92
CA ASP A 129 20.88 0.60 7.07
C ASP A 129 21.50 0.74 6.44
N GLU A 130 21.43 0.84 6.79
CA GLU A 130 21.97 1.20 6.35
C GLU A 130 22.68 0.99 5.64
N THR A 131 22.48 0.74 5.34
CA THR A 131 23.01 0.75 4.72
C THR A 131 23.03 0.95 3.85
N GLY A 132 22.67 1.12 3.65
CA GLY A 132 22.46 1.56 2.93
C GLY A 132 22.42 1.80 2.17
N PRO A 133 22.38 1.94 1.70
CA PRO A 133 22.23 2.46 0.93
C PRO A 133 22.00 2.87 0.62
N ASN A 134 21.65 2.86 0.63
CA ASN A 134 21.46 3.45 0.35
C ASN A 134 21.47 3.89 0.12
#